data_6d08712455123c05fb983b1ecd619dba
#
_entry.id   6d08712455123c05fb983b1ecd619dba
#
_cell.length_a   1.000
_cell.length_b   1.000
_cell.length_c   1.000
_cell.angle_alpha   90.00
_cell.angle_beta   90.00
_cell.angle_gamma   90.00
#
_symmetry.space_group_name_H-M   'P 1'
#
loop_
_entity.id
_entity.type
_entity.pdbx_description
1 polymer ?
#
loop_
_entity_poly.entity_id
_entity_poly.type
_entity_poly.pdbx_seq_one_letter_code
_entity_poly.pdbx_strand_id
1 'polypeptide(L)'
;FKKLYKIKKQHKKEQKIYQQTIQVFPQLKYPSLEACSDYEQALRYKFHLSYMLGEVLIKAYQTWYTGGGFKLKNNIKKANKEFQIFREIFKEFDQINSSILEGLIDNKQLFLKEFSRIKNILKIHQDYKAILDNIFHNFNYFIQNFDLIEEWLLSDDFKERYKKENHPYPSLLDPKKLNDKNEKINYHN
;
A
#
# COMPACT_ATOMS: atom_id res chain seq x y z
N PHE A 1 -8.71 4.80 33.08
CA PHE A 1 -7.66 5.79 32.72
C PHE A 1 -6.39 5.61 33.57
N LYS A 2 -6.48 5.56 34.93
CA LYS A 2 -5.29 5.39 35.82
C LYS A 2 -4.46 4.14 35.49
N LYS A 3 -5.11 3.02 35.16
CA LYS A 3 -4.47 1.75 34.81
C LYS A 3 -3.68 1.88 33.48
N LEU A 4 -4.28 2.47 32.46
CA LEU A 4 -3.63 2.73 31.16
C LEU A 4 -2.44 3.69 31.30
N TYR A 5 -2.56 4.72 32.12
CA TYR A 5 -1.46 5.64 32.41
C TYR A 5 -0.27 4.94 33.08
N LYS A 6 -0.53 4.05 34.03
CA LYS A 6 0.53 3.26 34.67
C LYS A 6 1.24 2.35 33.66
N ILE A 7 0.49 1.65 32.79
CA ILE A 7 1.04 0.79 31.74
C ILE A 7 1.92 1.62 30.80
N LYS A 8 1.42 2.77 30.31
CA LYS A 8 2.18 3.67 29.44
C LYS A 8 3.47 4.16 30.09
N LYS A 9 3.43 4.53 31.39
CA LYS A 9 4.60 4.97 32.14
C LYS A 9 5.62 3.85 32.30
N GLN A 10 5.15 2.65 32.59
CA GLN A 10 5.99 1.46 32.73
C GLN A 10 6.68 1.13 31.39
N HIS A 11 5.91 1.08 30.31
CA HIS A 11 6.44 0.81 28.97
C HIS A 11 7.51 1.81 28.54
N LYS A 12 7.31 3.11 28.82
CA LYS A 12 8.37 4.12 28.55
C LYS A 12 9.66 3.87 29.32
N LYS A 13 9.57 3.37 30.55
CA LYS A 13 10.77 3.03 31.34
C LYS A 13 11.47 1.81 30.74
N GLU A 14 10.72 0.79 30.40
CA GLU A 14 11.23 -0.45 29.78
C GLU A 14 11.89 -0.15 28.44
N GLN A 15 11.27 0.68 27.58
CA GLN A 15 11.89 1.13 26.33
C GLN A 15 13.23 1.86 26.56
N LYS A 16 13.30 2.72 27.56
CA LYS A 16 14.56 3.43 27.87
C LYS A 16 15.65 2.45 28.31
N ILE A 17 15.32 1.51 29.19
CA ILE A 17 16.25 0.45 29.64
C ILE A 17 16.69 -0.38 28.44
N TYR A 18 15.76 -0.82 27.58
CA TYR A 18 16.05 -1.59 26.39
C TYR A 18 17.02 -0.84 25.47
N GLN A 19 16.78 0.44 25.18
CA GLN A 19 17.67 1.25 24.34
C GLN A 19 19.10 1.36 24.92
N GLN A 20 19.21 1.52 26.23
CA GLN A 20 20.50 1.52 26.90
C GLN A 20 21.19 0.14 26.82
N THR A 21 20.42 -0.92 26.99
CA THR A 21 20.92 -2.30 26.93
C THR A 21 21.47 -2.64 25.54
N ILE A 22 20.76 -2.31 24.46
CA ILE A 22 21.20 -2.61 23.09
C ILE A 22 22.38 -1.74 22.63
N GLN A 23 22.63 -0.59 23.25
CA GLN A 23 23.84 0.19 23.02
C GLN A 23 25.09 -0.53 23.54
N VAL A 24 24.98 -1.20 24.68
CA VAL A 24 26.08 -1.96 25.30
C VAL A 24 26.19 -3.38 24.74
N PHE A 25 25.05 -3.99 24.47
CA PHE A 25 24.92 -5.38 23.99
C PHE A 25 24.09 -5.44 22.70
N PRO A 26 24.66 -5.09 21.52
CA PRO A 26 23.92 -5.07 20.25
C PRO A 26 23.27 -6.40 19.86
N GLN A 27 23.83 -7.52 20.32
CA GLN A 27 23.30 -8.88 20.09
C GLN A 27 21.95 -9.13 20.77
N LEU A 28 21.57 -8.31 21.77
CA LEU A 28 20.27 -8.38 22.43
C LEU A 28 19.19 -7.55 21.73
N LYS A 29 19.51 -6.96 20.58
CA LYS A 29 18.51 -6.28 19.76
C LYS A 29 17.48 -7.29 19.26
N TYR A 30 16.19 -6.94 19.43
CA TYR A 30 15.12 -7.75 18.85
C TYR A 30 15.34 -7.89 17.33
N PRO A 31 15.02 -9.06 16.75
CA PRO A 31 15.02 -9.21 15.31
C PRO A 31 14.12 -8.14 14.66
N SER A 32 14.40 -7.81 13.42
CA SER A 32 13.52 -6.90 12.67
C SER A 32 12.10 -7.48 12.60
N LEU A 33 11.09 -6.63 12.49
CA LEU A 33 9.69 -7.08 12.43
C LEU A 33 9.47 -7.99 11.22
N GLU A 34 10.19 -7.73 10.12
CA GLU A 34 10.12 -8.50 8.88
C GLU A 34 10.62 -9.95 9.05
N ALA A 35 11.45 -10.20 10.06
CA ALA A 35 11.93 -11.55 10.39
C ALA A 35 10.94 -12.37 11.23
N CYS A 36 9.83 -11.76 11.68
CA CYS A 36 8.81 -12.46 12.44
C CYS A 36 7.93 -13.31 11.52
N SER A 37 7.63 -14.54 11.90
CA SER A 37 6.81 -15.48 11.11
C SER A 37 5.38 -15.01 10.86
N ASP A 38 4.85 -14.13 11.70
CA ASP A 38 3.50 -13.56 11.62
C ASP A 38 3.49 -12.14 11.05
N TYR A 39 4.61 -11.68 10.49
CA TYR A 39 4.76 -10.31 9.98
C TYR A 39 3.72 -9.98 8.90
N GLU A 40 3.54 -10.85 7.92
CA GLU A 40 2.53 -10.66 6.88
C GLU A 40 1.11 -10.56 7.46
N GLN A 41 0.78 -11.39 8.43
CA GLN A 41 -0.52 -11.33 9.10
C GLN A 41 -0.69 -10.02 9.86
N ALA A 42 0.37 -9.53 10.51
CA ALA A 42 0.37 -8.24 11.19
C ALA A 42 0.14 -7.07 10.22
N LEU A 43 0.74 -7.12 9.01
CA LEU A 43 0.48 -6.13 7.96
C LEU A 43 -0.99 -6.15 7.49
N ARG A 44 -1.59 -7.33 7.33
CA ARG A 44 -3.01 -7.47 6.95
C ARG A 44 -3.95 -6.84 7.96
N TYR A 45 -3.64 -6.88 9.26
CA TYR A 45 -4.46 -6.23 10.30
C TYR A 45 -4.57 -4.72 10.13
N LYS A 46 -3.58 -4.04 9.51
CA LYS A 46 -3.65 -2.60 9.23
C LYS A 46 -4.79 -2.23 8.28
N PHE A 47 -5.25 -3.17 7.47
CA PHE A 47 -6.38 -2.99 6.54
C PHE A 47 -7.74 -3.42 7.13
N HIS A 48 -7.77 -3.92 8.36
CA HIS A 48 -9.04 -4.23 9.04
C HIS A 48 -9.74 -2.95 9.47
N LEU A 49 -11.06 -2.95 9.35
CA LEU A 49 -11.90 -1.79 9.73
C LEU A 49 -11.67 -1.37 11.18
N SER A 50 -11.54 -2.33 12.09
CA SER A 50 -11.29 -2.06 13.51
C SER A 50 -9.98 -1.33 13.76
N TYR A 51 -8.92 -1.71 13.04
CA TYR A 51 -7.63 -1.02 13.11
C TYR A 51 -7.73 0.40 12.56
N MET A 52 -8.29 0.57 11.36
CA MET A 52 -8.46 1.87 10.71
C MET A 52 -9.32 2.83 11.55
N LEU A 53 -10.40 2.33 12.17
CA LEU A 53 -11.22 3.12 13.09
C LEU A 53 -10.46 3.46 14.37
N GLY A 54 -9.66 2.53 14.89
CA GLY A 54 -8.78 2.76 16.05
C GLY A 54 -7.80 3.91 15.80
N GLU A 55 -7.15 3.94 14.63
CA GLU A 55 -6.26 5.05 14.24
C GLU A 55 -7.00 6.39 14.19
N VAL A 56 -8.20 6.42 13.60
CA VAL A 56 -9.05 7.63 13.55
C VAL A 56 -9.40 8.13 14.95
N LEU A 57 -9.77 7.23 15.86
CA LEU A 57 -10.12 7.58 17.24
C LEU A 57 -8.90 8.10 18.02
N ILE A 58 -7.75 7.43 17.89
CA ILE A 58 -6.50 7.85 18.53
C ILE A 58 -6.10 9.25 18.04
N LYS A 59 -6.14 9.48 16.73
CA LYS A 59 -5.83 10.77 16.12
C LYS A 59 -6.79 11.85 16.57
N ALA A 60 -8.10 11.58 16.61
CA ALA A 60 -9.09 12.53 17.09
C ALA A 60 -8.88 12.88 18.58
N TYR A 61 -8.52 11.90 19.39
CA TYR A 61 -8.19 12.12 20.80
C TYR A 61 -6.93 12.98 20.98
N GLN A 62 -5.88 12.69 20.21
CA GLN A 62 -4.61 13.45 20.27
C GLN A 62 -4.79 14.92 19.85
N THR A 63 -5.70 15.16 18.90
CA THR A 63 -5.98 16.50 18.35
C THR A 63 -7.27 17.11 18.87
N TRP A 64 -7.81 16.59 19.98
CA TRP A 64 -9.12 17.02 20.50
C TRP A 64 -9.19 18.53 20.74
N TYR A 65 -8.16 19.09 21.38
CA TYR A 65 -8.07 20.52 21.67
C TYR A 65 -7.88 21.42 20.45
N THR A 66 -7.46 20.84 19.31
CA THR A 66 -7.26 21.54 18.02
C THR A 66 -8.39 21.26 17.02
N GLY A 67 -9.53 20.76 17.50
CA GLY A 67 -10.71 20.52 16.65
C GLY A 67 -10.81 19.11 16.05
N GLY A 68 -9.97 18.15 16.51
CA GLY A 68 -10.02 16.76 16.04
C GLY A 68 -11.36 16.06 16.26
N GLY A 69 -12.06 16.42 17.34
CA GLY A 69 -13.39 15.90 17.64
C GLY A 69 -14.46 16.27 16.59
N PHE A 70 -14.43 17.49 16.06
CA PHE A 70 -15.38 17.95 15.01
C PHE A 70 -15.17 17.19 13.69
N LYS A 71 -13.96 16.76 13.37
CA LYS A 71 -13.62 16.03 12.15
C LYS A 71 -13.86 14.52 12.29
N LEU A 72 -14.15 14.01 13.50
CA LEU A 72 -14.23 12.59 13.78
C LEU A 72 -15.25 11.87 12.89
N LYS A 73 -16.47 12.41 12.75
CA LYS A 73 -17.52 11.82 11.92
C LYS A 73 -17.10 11.68 10.45
N ASN A 74 -16.43 12.70 9.91
CA ASN A 74 -15.97 12.67 8.53
C ASN A 74 -14.81 11.70 8.35
N ASN A 75 -13.89 11.63 9.33
CA ASN A 75 -12.78 10.69 9.31
C ASN A 75 -13.24 9.23 9.42
N ILE A 76 -14.28 8.94 10.22
CA ILE A 76 -14.93 7.63 10.28
C ILE A 76 -15.54 7.26 8.92
N LYS A 77 -16.27 8.18 8.27
CA LYS A 77 -16.83 7.95 6.94
C LYS A 77 -15.72 7.67 5.91
N LYS A 78 -14.61 8.42 5.98
CA LYS A 78 -13.45 8.22 5.11
C LYS A 78 -12.84 6.84 5.34
N ALA A 79 -12.58 6.45 6.58
CA ALA A 79 -12.02 5.13 6.91
C ALA A 79 -12.93 3.98 6.42
N ASN A 80 -14.24 4.11 6.54
CA ASN A 80 -15.17 3.13 6.00
C ASN A 80 -15.09 3.01 4.47
N LYS A 81 -15.00 4.13 3.73
CA LYS A 81 -14.83 4.10 2.27
C LYS A 81 -13.51 3.44 1.89
N GLU A 82 -12.41 3.81 2.53
CA GLU A 82 -11.09 3.21 2.32
C GLU A 82 -11.12 1.71 2.58
N PHE A 83 -11.76 1.27 3.66
CA PHE A 83 -11.93 -0.15 3.97
C PHE A 83 -12.69 -0.90 2.87
N GLN A 84 -13.76 -0.33 2.30
CA GLN A 84 -14.49 -0.99 1.21
C GLN A 84 -13.60 -1.17 -0.03
N ILE A 85 -12.76 -0.18 -0.35
CA ILE A 85 -11.80 -0.28 -1.45
C ILE A 85 -10.81 -1.42 -1.19
N PHE A 86 -10.18 -1.46 -0.02
CA PHE A 86 -9.24 -2.55 0.31
C PHE A 86 -9.92 -3.92 0.36
N ARG A 87 -11.14 -3.99 0.87
CA ARG A 87 -11.92 -5.23 0.86
C ARG A 87 -12.23 -5.71 -0.55
N GLU A 88 -12.51 -4.81 -1.49
CA GLU A 88 -12.71 -5.14 -2.90
C GLU A 88 -11.42 -5.70 -3.50
N ILE A 89 -10.29 -5.04 -3.28
CA ILE A 89 -8.98 -5.49 -3.74
C ILE A 89 -8.65 -6.87 -3.19
N PHE A 90 -8.77 -7.08 -1.89
CA PHE A 90 -8.44 -8.36 -1.24
C PHE A 90 -9.35 -9.52 -1.65
N LYS A 91 -10.51 -9.24 -2.26
CA LYS A 91 -11.36 -10.27 -2.85
C LYS A 91 -10.89 -10.71 -4.23
N GLU A 92 -10.29 -9.78 -4.98
CA GLU A 92 -9.80 -10.06 -6.33
C GLU A 92 -8.43 -10.77 -6.32
N PHE A 93 -7.70 -10.70 -5.20
CA PHE A 93 -6.36 -11.26 -5.06
C PHE A 93 -6.34 -12.47 -4.13
N ASP A 94 -6.02 -13.64 -4.70
CA ASP A 94 -5.82 -14.87 -3.92
C ASP A 94 -4.48 -14.88 -3.17
N GLN A 95 -3.46 -14.18 -3.67
CA GLN A 95 -2.11 -14.16 -3.10
C GLN A 95 -1.56 -12.73 -2.96
N ILE A 96 -1.78 -12.13 -1.80
CA ILE A 96 -1.16 -10.85 -1.43
C ILE A 96 -0.05 -11.15 -0.43
N ASN A 97 1.20 -10.92 -0.85
CA ASN A 97 2.38 -11.10 -0.02
C ASN A 97 2.73 -9.83 0.79
N SER A 98 3.71 -9.94 1.69
CA SER A 98 4.15 -8.82 2.54
C SER A 98 4.62 -7.60 1.76
N SER A 99 5.33 -7.79 0.65
CA SER A 99 5.84 -6.69 -0.19
C SER A 99 4.70 -5.85 -0.79
N ILE A 100 3.63 -6.49 -1.22
CA ILE A 100 2.42 -5.80 -1.72
C ILE A 100 1.74 -5.02 -0.59
N LEU A 101 1.60 -5.65 0.58
CA LEU A 101 0.98 -5.00 1.74
C LEU A 101 1.77 -3.77 2.19
N GLU A 102 3.10 -3.85 2.22
CA GLU A 102 3.99 -2.71 2.49
C GLU A 102 3.80 -1.60 1.44
N GLY A 103 3.84 -1.95 0.17
CA GLY A 103 3.63 -1.00 -0.92
C GLY A 103 2.27 -0.29 -0.84
N LEU A 104 1.20 -1.02 -0.50
CA LEU A 104 -0.13 -0.44 -0.26
C LEU A 104 -0.16 0.49 0.96
N ILE A 105 0.59 0.17 2.03
CA ILE A 105 0.67 1.01 3.22
C ILE A 105 1.40 2.31 2.90
N ASP A 106 2.56 2.20 2.25
CA ASP A 106 3.44 3.33 1.96
C ASP A 106 2.82 4.31 0.95
N ASN A 107 2.12 3.77 -0.05
CA ASN A 107 1.50 4.57 -1.11
C ASN A 107 -0.03 4.71 -0.95
N LYS A 108 -0.57 4.47 0.24
CA LYS A 108 -2.02 4.40 0.51
C LYS A 108 -2.80 5.58 -0.08
N GLN A 109 -2.35 6.82 0.13
CA GLN A 109 -3.09 8.01 -0.31
C GLN A 109 -3.10 8.13 -1.84
N LEU A 110 -1.98 7.86 -2.49
CA LEU A 110 -1.87 7.89 -3.94
C LEU A 110 -2.72 6.79 -4.57
N PHE A 111 -2.63 5.58 -4.06
CA PHE A 111 -3.43 4.46 -4.52
C PHE A 111 -4.94 4.72 -4.41
N LEU A 112 -5.42 5.22 -3.28
CA LEU A 112 -6.83 5.55 -3.08
C LEU A 112 -7.32 6.66 -4.02
N LYS A 113 -6.46 7.60 -4.36
CA LYS A 113 -6.76 8.66 -5.33
C LYS A 113 -6.96 8.09 -6.74
N GLU A 114 -6.06 7.21 -7.16
CA GLU A 114 -6.04 6.66 -8.52
C GLU A 114 -6.90 5.39 -8.68
N PHE A 115 -7.46 4.86 -7.59
CA PHE A 115 -8.18 3.57 -7.61
C PHE A 115 -9.29 3.48 -8.66
N SER A 116 -10.07 4.55 -8.85
CA SER A 116 -11.15 4.56 -9.85
C SER A 116 -10.62 4.44 -11.28
N ARG A 117 -9.50 5.08 -11.58
CA ARG A 117 -8.82 5.02 -12.88
C ARG A 117 -8.24 3.62 -13.09
N ILE A 118 -7.52 3.09 -12.09
CA ILE A 118 -6.98 1.72 -12.09
C ILE A 118 -8.10 0.71 -12.37
N LYS A 119 -9.21 0.82 -11.66
CA LYS A 119 -10.37 -0.07 -11.85
C LYS A 119 -10.97 0.03 -13.26
N ASN A 120 -11.02 1.20 -13.85
CA ASN A 120 -11.51 1.39 -15.22
C ASN A 120 -10.59 0.72 -16.25
N ILE A 121 -9.28 0.86 -16.10
CA ILE A 121 -8.30 0.18 -16.98
C ILE A 121 -8.48 -1.33 -16.89
N LEU A 122 -8.59 -1.86 -15.68
CA LEU A 122 -8.75 -3.30 -15.48
C LEU A 122 -10.00 -3.88 -16.12
N LYS A 123 -11.09 -3.09 -16.20
CA LYS A 123 -12.33 -3.53 -16.86
C LYS A 123 -12.24 -3.61 -18.39
N ILE A 124 -11.30 -2.89 -19.01
CA ILE A 124 -11.12 -2.87 -20.46
C ILE A 124 -10.40 -4.12 -20.95
N HIS A 125 -9.62 -4.77 -20.07
CA HIS A 125 -8.81 -5.93 -20.41
C HIS A 125 -9.48 -7.23 -19.98
N GLN A 126 -9.56 -8.23 -20.91
CA GLN A 126 -10.19 -9.51 -20.64
C GLN A 126 -9.48 -10.34 -19.56
N ASP A 127 -8.15 -10.22 -19.50
CA ASP A 127 -7.31 -10.91 -18.51
C ASP A 127 -6.87 -10.02 -17.37
N TYR A 128 -7.83 -9.28 -16.80
CA TYR A 128 -7.57 -8.33 -15.72
C TYR A 128 -6.80 -8.92 -14.52
N LYS A 129 -6.96 -10.22 -14.22
CA LYS A 129 -6.23 -10.88 -13.12
C LYS A 129 -4.73 -10.92 -13.36
N ALA A 130 -4.28 -11.30 -14.55
CA ALA A 130 -2.86 -11.34 -14.88
C ALA A 130 -2.22 -9.93 -14.86
N ILE A 131 -2.97 -8.90 -15.27
CA ILE A 131 -2.52 -7.51 -15.17
C ILE A 131 -2.40 -7.09 -13.71
N LEU A 132 -3.39 -7.41 -12.90
CA LEU A 132 -3.39 -7.12 -11.48
C LEU A 132 -2.19 -7.77 -10.77
N ASP A 133 -1.92 -9.04 -11.01
CA ASP A 133 -0.79 -9.75 -10.43
C ASP A 133 0.54 -9.04 -10.76
N ASN A 134 0.71 -8.58 -12.01
CA ASN A 134 1.88 -7.83 -12.42
C ASN A 134 1.97 -6.44 -11.80
N ILE A 135 0.87 -5.72 -11.76
CA ILE A 135 0.77 -4.42 -11.06
C ILE A 135 1.21 -4.59 -9.61
N PHE A 136 0.77 -5.66 -8.94
CA PHE A 136 1.08 -5.87 -7.54
C PHE A 136 2.49 -6.41 -7.29
N HIS A 137 3.06 -7.20 -8.19
CA HIS A 137 4.48 -7.58 -8.10
C HIS A 137 5.42 -6.37 -8.19
N ASN A 138 5.02 -5.32 -8.91
CA ASN A 138 5.77 -4.08 -9.08
C ASN A 138 5.00 -2.86 -8.54
N PHE A 139 4.23 -3.02 -7.46
CA PHE A 139 3.26 -2.04 -7.00
C PHE A 139 3.86 -0.65 -6.79
N ASN A 140 5.00 -0.54 -6.15
CA ASN A 140 5.65 0.75 -5.91
C ASN A 140 6.01 1.46 -7.22
N TYR A 141 6.54 0.73 -8.19
CA TYR A 141 6.86 1.28 -9.50
C TYR A 141 5.58 1.67 -10.26
N PHE A 142 4.60 0.79 -10.26
CA PHE A 142 3.32 1.02 -10.92
C PHE A 142 2.63 2.29 -10.41
N ILE A 143 2.49 2.44 -9.09
CA ILE A 143 1.72 3.57 -8.54
C ILE A 143 2.46 4.90 -8.70
N GLN A 144 3.78 4.89 -8.70
CA GLN A 144 4.60 6.09 -8.92
C GLN A 144 4.62 6.54 -10.37
N ASN A 145 4.44 5.62 -11.32
CA ASN A 145 4.45 5.89 -12.76
C ASN A 145 3.07 5.66 -13.40
N PHE A 146 2.00 5.79 -12.61
CA PHE A 146 0.66 5.38 -13.01
C PHE A 146 0.17 6.08 -14.28
N ASP A 147 0.40 7.39 -14.43
CA ASP A 147 -0.05 8.14 -15.60
C ASP A 147 0.58 7.62 -16.91
N LEU A 148 1.87 7.32 -16.90
CA LEU A 148 2.59 6.75 -18.05
C LEU A 148 2.12 5.33 -18.38
N ILE A 149 1.89 4.54 -17.35
CA ILE A 149 1.43 3.15 -17.51
C ILE A 149 -0.01 3.12 -18.02
N GLU A 150 -0.88 4.01 -17.53
CA GLU A 150 -2.26 4.14 -17.98
C GLU A 150 -2.31 4.49 -19.47
N GLU A 151 -1.56 5.53 -19.88
CA GLU A 151 -1.48 5.96 -21.27
C GLU A 151 -1.03 4.80 -22.18
N TRP A 152 0.00 4.06 -21.73
CA TRP A 152 0.48 2.93 -22.50
C TRP A 152 -0.52 1.77 -22.55
N LEU A 153 -1.17 1.39 -21.44
CA LEU A 153 -2.19 0.33 -21.41
C LEU A 153 -3.42 0.65 -22.27
N LEU A 154 -3.71 1.92 -22.47
CA LEU A 154 -4.80 2.38 -23.32
C LEU A 154 -4.40 2.56 -24.80
N SER A 155 -3.11 2.50 -25.12
CA SER A 155 -2.59 2.69 -26.48
C SER A 155 -2.98 1.54 -27.41
N ASP A 156 -3.12 1.86 -28.71
CA ASP A 156 -3.38 0.84 -29.73
C ASP A 156 -2.16 -0.08 -29.92
N ASP A 157 -0.96 0.43 -29.70
CA ASP A 157 0.29 -0.33 -29.73
C ASP A 157 0.29 -1.47 -28.70
N PHE A 158 -0.23 -1.22 -27.49
CA PHE A 158 -0.40 -2.23 -26.47
C PHE A 158 -1.42 -3.30 -26.89
N LYS A 159 -2.57 -2.86 -27.42
CA LYS A 159 -3.64 -3.76 -27.85
C LYS A 159 -3.19 -4.68 -28.99
N GLU A 160 -2.42 -4.16 -29.94
CA GLU A 160 -1.88 -4.95 -31.07
C GLU A 160 -0.83 -5.97 -30.59
N ARG A 161 0.09 -5.57 -29.72
CA ARG A 161 1.12 -6.48 -29.17
C ARG A 161 0.50 -7.56 -28.31
N TYR A 162 -0.47 -7.22 -27.51
CA TYR A 162 -1.19 -8.17 -26.67
C TYR A 162 -1.90 -9.26 -27.48
N LYS A 163 -2.50 -8.88 -28.60
CA LYS A 163 -3.14 -9.82 -29.52
C LYS A 163 -2.15 -10.75 -30.23
N LYS A 164 -0.95 -10.27 -30.54
CA LYS A 164 0.07 -11.02 -31.31
C LYS A 164 0.88 -11.98 -30.45
N GLU A 165 1.16 -11.65 -29.21
CA GLU A 165 2.16 -12.38 -28.45
C GLU A 165 1.57 -13.50 -27.59
N ASN A 166 0.26 -13.56 -27.39
CA ASN A 166 -0.41 -14.55 -26.51
C ASN A 166 0.31 -14.70 -25.15
N HIS A 167 1.01 -13.64 -24.72
CA HIS A 167 2.03 -13.70 -23.68
C HIS A 167 1.64 -12.89 -22.45
N PRO A 168 2.01 -13.42 -21.28
CA PRO A 168 1.73 -12.79 -20.02
C PRO A 168 2.45 -11.44 -19.89
N TYR A 169 1.76 -10.47 -19.34
CA TYR A 169 2.14 -9.11 -19.03
C TYR A 169 3.51 -8.83 -18.34
N PRO A 170 4.25 -9.80 -17.74
CA PRO A 170 5.51 -9.51 -17.06
C PRO A 170 6.54 -8.77 -17.88
N SER A 171 6.60 -9.05 -19.20
CA SER A 171 7.57 -8.40 -20.08
C SER A 171 7.20 -6.99 -20.48
N LEU A 172 5.94 -6.59 -20.27
CA LEU A 172 5.39 -5.30 -20.69
C LEU A 172 5.48 -4.23 -19.60
N LEU A 173 5.47 -4.66 -18.34
CA LEU A 173 5.69 -3.78 -17.17
C LEU A 173 7.16 -3.81 -16.71
N ASP A 174 8.08 -4.33 -17.53
CA ASP A 174 9.50 -4.28 -17.25
C ASP A 174 9.98 -2.81 -17.23
N PRO A 175 10.50 -2.32 -16.10
CA PRO A 175 10.97 -0.95 -15.95
C PRO A 175 11.99 -0.54 -17.03
N LYS A 176 12.83 -1.49 -17.49
CA LYS A 176 13.81 -1.24 -18.55
C LYS A 176 13.15 -0.92 -19.89
N LYS A 177 12.07 -1.63 -20.26
CA LYS A 177 11.37 -1.41 -21.54
C LYS A 177 10.52 -0.13 -21.55
N LEU A 178 10.03 0.31 -20.40
CA LEU A 178 9.33 1.60 -20.27
C LEU A 178 10.31 2.78 -20.37
N ASN A 179 11.49 2.65 -19.80
CA ASN A 179 12.55 3.68 -19.90
C ASN A 179 13.06 3.83 -21.33
N ASP A 180 13.25 2.72 -22.08
CA ASP A 180 13.67 2.76 -23.49
C ASP A 180 12.64 3.50 -24.39
N LYS A 181 11.34 3.46 -24.03
CA LYS A 181 10.33 4.24 -24.76
C LYS A 181 10.35 5.73 -24.42
N ASN A 182 10.62 6.08 -23.16
CA ASN A 182 10.77 7.48 -22.76
C ASN A 182 11.97 8.15 -23.44
N GLU A 183 13.06 7.43 -23.66
CA GLU A 183 14.19 7.93 -24.47
C GLU A 183 13.77 8.19 -25.93
N LYS A 184 12.97 7.31 -26.54
CA LYS A 184 12.51 7.49 -27.93
C LYS A 184 11.48 8.64 -28.10
N ILE A 185 10.66 8.91 -27.09
CA ILE A 185 9.70 10.03 -27.12
C ILE A 185 10.42 11.37 -27.00
N ASN A 186 11.53 11.44 -26.26
CA ASN A 186 12.35 12.65 -26.13
C ASN A 186 13.20 12.99 -27.36
N TYR A 187 13.36 12.09 -28.36
CA TYR A 187 14.07 12.34 -29.61
C TYR A 187 13.18 12.84 -30.75
N HIS A 188 11.86 12.98 -30.52
CA HIS A 188 10.92 13.44 -31.55
C HIS A 188 10.19 14.76 -31.20
N ASN A 189 10.61 15.43 -30.14
CA ASN A 189 10.30 16.84 -29.84
C ASN A 189 11.57 17.67 -29.96
#